data_29008337098e2606ed6d27ef50cd3f7a
#
_entry.id   29008337098e2606ed6d27ef50cd3f7a
#
_cell.length_a   1.000
_cell.length_b   1.000
_cell.length_c   1.000
_cell.angle_alpha   90.00
_cell.angle_beta   90.00
_cell.angle_gamma   90.00
#
_symmetry.space_group_name_H-M   'P 1'
#
loop_
_entity.id
_entity.type
_entity.pdbx_description
1 polymer ?
#
loop_
_entity_poly.entity_id
_entity_poly.type
_entity_poly.pdbx_seq_one_letter_code
_entity_poly.pdbx_strand_id
1 'polypeptide(L)'
;MQRDLHRELIEGRLDVPRIGSVVQLPRQHPPYAVADVDGALVSPVESYLKDLALSDNSPATSRSYAHDLLRWFRLLWMLGVDWEKATEAEAAALVGWLRTAKNPQRRRSDPMAPPPGSVNPRTGKQYLKAGYAPTTINHALTVVSGFYAFHRHYGRGPVMRSRIPIDHEDGSDRTRYLVG
;
A
#
# COMPACT_ATOMS: atom_id res chain seq x y z
N MET A 1 -25.23 -15.50 -9.42
CA MET A 1 -24.11 -15.79 -8.51
C MET A 1 -23.22 -14.56 -8.48
N GLN A 2 -23.28 -13.79 -7.41
CA GLN A 2 -22.49 -12.57 -7.27
C GLN A 2 -21.03 -12.96 -7.07
N ARG A 3 -20.16 -12.42 -7.90
CA ARG A 3 -18.71 -12.71 -7.87
C ARG A 3 -18.10 -12.07 -6.63
N ASP A 4 -17.49 -12.86 -5.77
CA ASP A 4 -16.80 -12.34 -4.59
C ASP A 4 -15.41 -11.85 -4.97
N LEU A 5 -15.32 -10.58 -5.38
CA LEU A 5 -14.09 -9.95 -5.84
C LEU A 5 -13.01 -9.90 -4.75
N HIS A 6 -13.40 -9.73 -3.48
CA HIS A 6 -12.45 -9.72 -2.37
C HIS A 6 -11.74 -11.07 -2.25
N ARG A 7 -12.52 -12.15 -2.29
CA ARG A 7 -11.96 -13.50 -2.21
C ARG A 7 -11.05 -13.81 -3.41
N GLU A 8 -11.44 -13.42 -4.62
CA GLU A 8 -10.62 -13.63 -5.81
C GLU A 8 -9.30 -12.87 -5.76
N LEU A 9 -9.28 -11.66 -5.18
CA LEU A 9 -8.07 -10.89 -4.95
C LEU A 9 -7.16 -11.53 -3.88
N ILE A 10 -7.74 -11.95 -2.76
CA ILE A 10 -7.00 -12.63 -1.68
C ILE A 10 -6.35 -13.92 -2.16
N GLU A 11 -7.06 -14.66 -3.00
CA GLU A 11 -6.57 -15.93 -3.58
C GLU A 11 -5.66 -15.74 -4.81
N GLY A 12 -5.43 -14.49 -5.24
CA GLY A 12 -4.57 -14.17 -6.38
C GLY A 12 -5.12 -14.58 -7.74
N ARG A 13 -6.44 -14.78 -7.85
CA ARG A 13 -7.12 -15.12 -9.11
C ARG A 13 -7.52 -13.90 -9.92
N LEU A 14 -7.46 -12.73 -9.33
CA LEU A 14 -7.82 -11.46 -9.94
C LEU A 14 -6.70 -10.45 -9.76
N ASP A 15 -6.39 -9.70 -10.80
CA ASP A 15 -5.41 -8.60 -10.74
C ASP A 15 -6.14 -7.25 -10.78
N VAL A 16 -5.55 -6.24 -10.17
CA VAL A 16 -6.10 -4.89 -10.13
C VAL A 16 -5.67 -4.13 -11.39
N PRO A 17 -6.60 -3.51 -12.13
CA PRO A 17 -6.29 -2.75 -13.33
C PRO A 17 -5.32 -1.60 -13.04
N ARG A 18 -4.40 -1.36 -13.96
CA ARG A 18 -3.41 -0.27 -13.87
C ARG A 18 -3.96 1.05 -14.41
N ILE A 19 -5.07 1.49 -13.84
CA ILE A 19 -5.69 2.79 -14.14
C ILE A 19 -5.13 3.89 -13.23
N GLY A 20 -5.24 5.14 -13.66
CA GLY A 20 -4.68 6.28 -12.93
C GLY A 20 -3.15 6.29 -12.91
N SER A 21 -2.58 7.37 -12.41
CA SER A 21 -1.13 7.56 -12.39
C SER A 21 -0.67 8.45 -11.24
N VAL A 22 0.61 8.34 -10.87
CA VAL A 22 1.29 9.36 -10.08
C VAL A 22 1.80 10.41 -11.03
N VAL A 23 1.40 11.67 -10.82
CA VAL A 23 1.81 12.82 -11.63
C VAL A 23 2.80 13.69 -10.86
N GLN A 24 3.77 14.26 -11.58
CA GLN A 24 4.70 15.20 -11.02
C GLN A 24 4.22 16.63 -11.28
N LEU A 25 4.22 17.45 -10.23
CA LEU A 25 3.81 18.85 -10.25
C LEU A 25 5.03 19.73 -9.95
N PRO A 26 5.87 20.08 -10.93
CA PRO A 26 7.23 20.56 -10.69
C PRO A 26 7.32 21.91 -9.98
N ARG A 27 6.23 22.67 -9.86
CA ARG A 27 6.17 23.96 -9.17
C ARG A 27 5.32 23.94 -7.92
N GLN A 28 4.91 22.75 -7.47
CA GLN A 28 4.07 22.58 -6.27
C GLN A 28 4.84 21.83 -5.19
N HIS A 29 4.41 22.02 -3.95
CA HIS A 29 4.90 21.26 -2.81
C HIS A 29 3.69 20.64 -2.09
N PRO A 30 3.59 19.32 -2.00
CA PRO A 30 4.52 18.31 -2.54
C PRO A 30 4.52 18.23 -4.08
N PRO A 31 5.62 17.77 -4.68
CA PRO A 31 5.75 17.74 -6.15
C PRO A 31 5.07 16.52 -6.80
N TYR A 32 4.33 15.73 -6.06
CA TYR A 32 3.65 14.53 -6.55
C TYR A 32 2.19 14.50 -6.11
N ALA A 33 1.33 14.04 -7.02
CA ALA A 33 -0.09 13.82 -6.77
C ALA A 33 -0.55 12.51 -7.44
N VAL A 34 -1.74 12.06 -7.10
CA VAL A 34 -2.40 10.92 -7.75
C VAL A 34 -3.50 11.46 -8.65
N ALA A 35 -3.51 11.02 -9.90
CA ALA A 35 -4.58 11.28 -10.86
C ALA A 35 -5.35 9.99 -11.15
N ASP A 36 -6.66 10.10 -11.33
CA ASP A 36 -7.56 9.02 -11.73
C ASP A 36 -7.44 8.68 -13.24
N VAL A 37 -8.36 7.87 -13.74
CA VAL A 37 -8.38 7.45 -15.15
C VAL A 37 -8.64 8.60 -16.11
N ASP A 38 -9.35 9.64 -15.69
CA ASP A 38 -9.67 10.83 -16.48
C ASP A 38 -8.62 11.93 -16.33
N GLY A 39 -7.58 11.70 -15.52
CA GLY A 39 -6.52 12.65 -15.23
C GLY A 39 -6.88 13.67 -14.15
N ALA A 40 -8.03 13.54 -13.51
CA ALA A 40 -8.42 14.39 -12.40
C ALA A 40 -7.64 14.02 -11.12
N LEU A 41 -7.20 15.03 -10.37
CA LEU A 41 -6.46 14.80 -9.13
C LEU A 41 -7.38 14.23 -8.05
N VAL A 42 -6.90 13.22 -7.35
CA VAL A 42 -7.61 12.57 -6.23
C VAL A 42 -7.48 13.46 -5.01
N SER A 43 -8.47 14.35 -4.78
CA SER A 43 -8.44 15.38 -3.74
C SER A 43 -8.09 14.88 -2.33
N PRO A 44 -8.63 13.76 -1.82
CA PRO A 44 -8.24 13.26 -0.50
C PRO A 44 -6.77 12.89 -0.42
N VAL A 45 -6.18 12.35 -1.49
CA VAL A 45 -4.75 12.04 -1.54
C VAL A 45 -3.93 13.33 -1.58
N GLU A 46 -4.34 14.30 -2.37
CA GLU A 46 -3.68 15.59 -2.45
C GLU A 46 -3.63 16.29 -1.08
N SER A 47 -4.74 16.31 -0.35
CA SER A 47 -4.81 16.89 1.00
C SER A 47 -3.84 16.22 1.97
N TYR A 48 -3.78 14.90 1.97
CA TYR A 48 -2.88 14.14 2.83
C TYR A 48 -1.41 14.35 2.47
N LEU A 49 -1.06 14.35 1.18
CA LEU A 49 0.32 14.57 0.76
C LEU A 49 0.80 16.01 1.04
N LYS A 50 -0.10 17.00 1.02
CA LYS A 50 0.20 18.39 1.43
C LYS A 50 0.51 18.45 2.92
N ASP A 51 -0.28 17.80 3.77
CA ASP A 51 -0.02 17.71 5.21
C ASP A 51 1.30 17.01 5.51
N LEU A 52 1.54 15.88 4.84
CA LEU A 52 2.79 15.15 4.97
C LEU A 52 4.01 16.01 4.60
N ALA A 53 3.90 16.87 3.61
CA ALA A 53 4.96 17.76 3.16
C ALA A 53 5.30 18.85 4.19
N LEU A 54 4.35 19.24 5.06
CA LEU A 54 4.61 20.17 6.16
C LEU A 54 5.50 19.58 7.25
N SER A 55 5.66 18.27 7.29
CA SER A 55 6.49 17.54 8.25
C SER A 55 7.93 17.31 7.77
N ASP A 56 8.48 18.17 6.91
CA ASP A 56 9.84 18.10 6.35
C ASP A 56 10.18 16.77 5.64
N ASN A 57 9.17 16.10 5.09
CA ASN A 57 9.40 14.87 4.33
C ASN A 57 10.03 15.15 2.96
N SER A 58 10.97 14.28 2.58
CA SER A 58 11.63 14.39 1.28
C SER A 58 10.67 14.20 0.10
N PRO A 59 10.97 14.78 -1.08
CA PRO A 59 10.22 14.50 -2.30
C PRO A 59 10.13 13.01 -2.64
N ALA A 60 11.15 12.22 -2.30
CA ALA A 60 11.15 10.77 -2.49
C ALA A 60 10.11 10.08 -1.59
N THR A 61 9.92 10.56 -0.37
CA THR A 61 8.86 10.08 0.55
C THR A 61 7.49 10.37 -0.05
N SER A 62 7.22 11.60 -0.48
CA SER A 62 5.95 11.98 -1.11
C SER A 62 5.65 11.13 -2.35
N ARG A 63 6.68 10.85 -3.16
CA ARG A 63 6.55 9.96 -4.33
C ARG A 63 6.18 8.54 -3.94
N SER A 64 6.85 7.98 -2.93
CA SER A 64 6.58 6.64 -2.44
C SER A 64 5.14 6.52 -1.92
N TYR A 65 4.71 7.48 -1.11
CA TYR A 65 3.35 7.54 -0.57
C TYR A 65 2.30 7.68 -1.67
N ALA A 66 2.54 8.52 -2.68
CA ALA A 66 1.66 8.65 -3.83
C ALA A 66 1.48 7.32 -4.58
N HIS A 67 2.54 6.54 -4.75
CA HIS A 67 2.46 5.22 -5.39
C HIS A 67 1.67 4.20 -4.55
N ASP A 68 1.84 4.20 -3.23
CA ASP A 68 1.09 3.30 -2.35
C ASP A 68 -0.40 3.67 -2.31
N LEU A 69 -0.71 4.96 -2.23
CA LEU A 69 -2.08 5.44 -2.30
C LEU A 69 -2.72 5.18 -3.67
N LEU A 70 -1.97 5.30 -4.77
CA LEU A 70 -2.47 4.91 -6.08
C LEU A 70 -2.85 3.42 -6.15
N ARG A 71 -2.06 2.53 -5.54
CA ARG A 71 -2.42 1.09 -5.45
C ARG A 71 -3.71 0.90 -4.67
N TRP A 72 -3.85 1.60 -3.56
CA TRP A 72 -5.06 1.58 -2.74
C TRP A 72 -6.28 2.06 -3.52
N PHE A 73 -6.21 3.21 -4.16
CA PHE A 73 -7.32 3.77 -4.93
C PHE A 73 -7.67 2.92 -6.15
N ARG A 74 -6.70 2.30 -6.82
CA ARG A 74 -6.95 1.32 -7.90
C ARG A 74 -7.79 0.14 -7.43
N LEU A 75 -7.48 -0.38 -6.26
CA LEU A 75 -8.27 -1.44 -5.63
C LEU A 75 -9.69 -0.97 -5.35
N LEU A 76 -9.86 0.19 -4.73
CA LEU A 76 -11.17 0.74 -4.42
C LEU A 76 -11.99 1.02 -5.68
N TRP A 77 -11.39 1.60 -6.71
CA TRP A 77 -12.08 1.83 -7.98
C TRP A 77 -12.55 0.54 -8.64
N MET A 78 -11.73 -0.50 -8.61
CA MET A 78 -12.10 -1.81 -9.15
C MET A 78 -13.23 -2.45 -8.36
N LEU A 79 -13.24 -2.31 -7.03
CA LEU A 79 -14.29 -2.85 -6.17
C LEU A 79 -15.55 -1.98 -6.17
N GLY A 80 -15.50 -0.77 -6.74
CA GLY A 80 -16.60 0.19 -6.69
C GLY A 80 -16.87 0.70 -5.27
N VAL A 81 -15.85 0.74 -4.41
CA VAL A 81 -15.95 1.18 -3.03
C VAL A 81 -15.45 2.62 -2.91
N ASP A 82 -16.28 3.49 -2.35
CA ASP A 82 -15.86 4.83 -1.98
C ASP A 82 -14.79 4.77 -0.86
N TRP A 83 -13.76 5.59 -0.96
CA TRP A 83 -12.68 5.59 0.02
C TRP A 83 -13.17 5.90 1.45
N GLU A 84 -14.24 6.70 1.59
CA GLU A 84 -14.87 6.99 2.89
C GLU A 84 -15.62 5.80 3.49
N LYS A 85 -15.88 4.75 2.71
CA LYS A 85 -16.62 3.55 3.11
C LYS A 85 -15.75 2.30 3.16
N ALA A 86 -14.47 2.42 2.82
CA ALA A 86 -13.56 1.28 2.84
C ALA A 86 -13.42 0.68 4.25
N THR A 87 -13.29 -0.63 4.32
CA THR A 87 -13.23 -1.40 5.56
C THR A 87 -11.96 -2.25 5.66
N GLU A 88 -11.83 -3.02 6.71
CA GLU A 88 -10.75 -4.01 6.85
C GLU A 88 -10.79 -5.08 5.73
N ALA A 89 -11.95 -5.32 5.10
CA ALA A 89 -12.06 -6.24 3.98
C ALA A 89 -11.26 -5.77 2.75
N GLU A 90 -11.32 -4.47 2.43
CA GLU A 90 -10.51 -3.88 1.36
C GLU A 90 -9.02 -3.89 1.70
N ALA A 91 -8.66 -3.68 2.96
CA ALA A 91 -7.26 -3.79 3.40
C ALA A 91 -6.72 -5.23 3.27
N ALA A 92 -7.52 -6.23 3.64
CA ALA A 92 -7.18 -7.64 3.44
C ALA A 92 -7.05 -8.00 1.94
N ALA A 93 -7.94 -7.48 1.10
CA ALA A 93 -7.87 -7.65 -0.35
C ALA A 93 -6.60 -7.00 -0.95
N LEU A 94 -6.19 -5.82 -0.46
CA LEU A 94 -4.93 -5.18 -0.84
C LEU A 94 -3.73 -6.09 -0.54
N VAL A 95 -3.65 -6.63 0.66
CA VAL A 95 -2.56 -7.55 1.07
C VAL A 95 -2.54 -8.79 0.19
N GLY A 96 -3.69 -9.43 -0.01
CA GLY A 96 -3.80 -10.63 -0.84
C GLY A 96 -3.34 -10.36 -2.26
N TRP A 97 -3.85 -9.30 -2.87
CA TRP A 97 -3.43 -8.89 -4.21
C TRP A 97 -1.93 -8.60 -4.29
N LEU A 98 -1.35 -7.80 -3.39
CA LEU A 98 0.08 -7.45 -3.43
C LEU A 98 1.01 -8.66 -3.27
N ARG A 99 0.57 -9.71 -2.57
CA ARG A 99 1.34 -10.97 -2.44
C ARG A 99 1.49 -11.70 -3.76
N THR A 100 0.52 -11.57 -4.65
CA THR A 100 0.44 -12.32 -5.92
C THR A 100 0.67 -11.44 -7.15
N ALA A 101 0.47 -10.13 -7.04
CA ALA A 101 0.60 -9.16 -8.12
C ALA A 101 2.00 -9.18 -8.74
N LYS A 102 2.07 -9.07 -10.07
CA LYS A 102 3.34 -8.92 -10.78
C LYS A 102 3.96 -7.56 -10.47
N ASN A 103 5.03 -7.56 -9.68
CA ASN A 103 5.79 -6.34 -9.38
C ASN A 103 6.54 -5.87 -10.64
N PRO A 104 6.23 -4.67 -11.19
CA PRO A 104 6.88 -4.17 -12.40
C PRO A 104 8.40 -4.00 -12.26
N GLN A 105 8.86 -3.66 -11.04
CA GLN A 105 10.29 -3.48 -10.75
C GLN A 105 11.07 -4.81 -10.74
N ARG A 106 10.36 -5.94 -10.72
CA ARG A 106 10.95 -7.29 -10.76
C ARG A 106 10.88 -7.94 -12.13
N ARG A 107 10.44 -7.22 -13.16
CA ARG A 107 10.49 -7.69 -14.53
C ARG A 107 11.96 -7.83 -14.94
N ARG A 108 12.41 -9.06 -15.06
CA ARG A 108 13.67 -9.37 -15.72
C ARG A 108 13.46 -9.16 -17.21
N SER A 109 14.34 -8.38 -17.83
CA SER A 109 14.37 -8.17 -19.29
C SER A 109 14.91 -9.40 -20.05
N ASP A 110 15.40 -10.41 -19.33
CA ASP A 110 16.00 -11.61 -19.90
C ASP A 110 14.96 -12.73 -20.05
N PRO A 111 14.64 -13.15 -21.30
CA PRO A 111 13.73 -14.26 -21.58
C PRO A 111 14.22 -15.60 -21.01
N MET A 112 15.53 -15.74 -20.77
CA MET A 112 16.15 -16.96 -20.22
C MET A 112 16.24 -16.96 -18.69
N ALA A 113 15.72 -15.92 -18.03
CA ALA A 113 15.75 -15.85 -16.58
C ALA A 113 14.87 -16.95 -15.95
N PRO A 114 15.34 -17.62 -14.89
CA PRO A 114 14.58 -18.66 -14.20
C PRO A 114 13.26 -18.11 -13.66
N PRO A 115 12.20 -18.95 -13.58
CA PRO A 115 10.90 -18.51 -13.10
C PRO A 115 10.99 -18.00 -11.65
N PRO A 116 10.16 -16.98 -11.29
CA PRO A 116 10.10 -16.46 -9.94
C PRO A 116 9.80 -17.57 -8.93
N GLY A 117 10.52 -17.58 -7.80
CA GLY A 117 10.33 -18.57 -6.73
C GLY A 117 11.05 -19.92 -6.96
N SER A 118 11.67 -20.13 -8.13
CA SER A 118 12.54 -21.30 -8.36
C SER A 118 13.83 -21.21 -7.54
N VAL A 119 14.49 -22.35 -7.31
CA VAL A 119 15.76 -22.41 -6.59
C VAL A 119 16.91 -22.22 -7.58
N ASN A 120 17.86 -21.34 -7.24
CA ASN A 120 19.08 -21.19 -8.01
C ASN A 120 19.96 -22.46 -7.81
N PRO A 121 20.20 -23.27 -8.86
CA PRO A 121 20.93 -24.51 -8.72
C PRO A 121 22.40 -24.30 -8.30
N ARG A 122 22.94 -23.09 -8.49
CA ARG A 122 24.33 -22.76 -8.18
C ARG A 122 24.54 -22.32 -6.73
N THR A 123 23.54 -21.66 -6.12
CA THR A 123 23.67 -21.07 -4.79
C THR A 123 22.69 -21.63 -3.76
N GLY A 124 21.74 -22.48 -4.17
CA GLY A 124 20.67 -23.03 -3.32
C GLY A 124 19.66 -21.99 -2.82
N LYS A 125 19.79 -20.73 -3.21
CA LYS A 125 18.88 -19.65 -2.80
C LYS A 125 17.66 -19.60 -3.72
N GLN A 126 16.48 -19.38 -3.13
CA GLN A 126 15.28 -19.15 -3.92
C GLN A 126 15.35 -17.78 -4.64
N TYR A 127 14.97 -17.78 -5.92
CA TYR A 127 14.70 -16.53 -6.62
C TYR A 127 13.51 -15.81 -6.00
N LEU A 128 13.54 -14.47 -6.03
CA LEU A 128 12.45 -13.66 -5.49
C LEU A 128 11.11 -14.04 -6.16
N LYS A 129 10.07 -14.19 -5.34
CA LYS A 129 8.70 -14.40 -5.82
C LYS A 129 8.24 -13.22 -6.70
N ALA A 130 7.26 -13.45 -7.56
CA ALA A 130 6.75 -12.42 -8.47
C ALA A 130 6.07 -11.26 -7.74
N GLY A 131 5.48 -11.50 -6.58
CA GLY A 131 4.77 -10.52 -5.77
C GLY A 131 5.66 -9.47 -5.09
N TYR A 132 5.03 -8.55 -4.38
CA TYR A 132 5.74 -7.55 -3.59
C TYR A 132 6.36 -8.17 -2.33
N ALA A 133 7.47 -7.59 -1.86
CA ALA A 133 8.10 -8.02 -0.61
C ALA A 133 7.20 -7.70 0.60
N PRO A 134 7.27 -8.48 1.70
CA PRO A 134 6.52 -8.19 2.92
C PRO A 134 6.75 -6.77 3.45
N THR A 135 7.98 -6.27 3.39
CA THR A 135 8.32 -4.89 3.77
C THR A 135 7.61 -3.85 2.92
N THR A 136 7.45 -4.08 1.62
CA THR A 136 6.70 -3.19 0.72
C THR A 136 5.21 -3.23 1.03
N ILE A 137 4.66 -4.40 1.35
CA ILE A 137 3.25 -4.55 1.74
C ILE A 137 2.99 -3.83 3.06
N ASN A 138 3.85 -4.01 4.06
CA ASN A 138 3.73 -3.33 5.35
C ASN A 138 3.85 -1.81 5.20
N HIS A 139 4.77 -1.33 4.35
CA HIS A 139 4.87 0.10 4.05
C HIS A 139 3.57 0.64 3.43
N ALA A 140 2.99 -0.05 2.44
CA ALA A 140 1.73 0.34 1.83
C ALA A 140 0.59 0.40 2.87
N LEU A 141 0.49 -0.58 3.77
CA LEU A 141 -0.50 -0.58 4.86
C LEU A 141 -0.28 0.60 5.83
N THR A 142 0.97 0.91 6.17
CA THR A 142 1.31 2.06 7.01
C THR A 142 0.88 3.37 6.37
N VAL A 143 1.12 3.53 5.06
CA VAL A 143 0.70 4.70 4.30
C VAL A 143 -0.83 4.83 4.27
N VAL A 144 -1.55 3.74 3.98
CA VAL A 144 -3.02 3.71 4.00
C VAL A 144 -3.56 4.03 5.39
N SER A 145 -2.98 3.46 6.44
CA SER A 145 -3.37 3.75 7.82
C SER A 145 -3.16 5.23 8.19
N GLY A 146 -2.02 5.80 7.80
CA GLY A 146 -1.72 7.23 7.99
C GLY A 146 -2.69 8.13 7.24
N PHE A 147 -3.04 7.78 6.00
CA PHE A 147 -4.03 8.47 5.19
C PHE A 147 -5.40 8.52 5.91
N TYR A 148 -5.89 7.39 6.42
CA TYR A 148 -7.16 7.36 7.15
C TYR A 148 -7.07 8.05 8.51
N ALA A 149 -5.96 7.96 9.22
CA ALA A 149 -5.75 8.68 10.48
C ALA A 149 -5.83 10.19 10.27
N PHE A 150 -5.20 10.71 9.21
CA PHE A 150 -5.28 12.12 8.81
C PHE A 150 -6.73 12.55 8.55
N HIS A 151 -7.45 11.84 7.67
CA HIS A 151 -8.82 12.22 7.32
C HIS A 151 -9.78 12.10 8.50
N ARG A 152 -9.62 11.11 9.36
CA ARG A 152 -10.41 10.96 10.59
C ARG A 152 -10.21 12.12 11.55
N HIS A 153 -8.99 12.66 11.65
CA HIS A 153 -8.72 13.86 12.44
C HIS A 153 -9.58 15.05 12.00
N TYR A 154 -9.87 15.14 10.71
CA TYR A 154 -10.76 16.15 10.13
C TYR A 154 -12.23 15.70 10.00
N GLY A 155 -12.62 14.63 10.70
CA GLY A 155 -14.01 14.13 10.69
C GLY A 155 -14.44 13.50 9.35
N ARG A 156 -13.51 13.07 8.51
CA ARG A 156 -13.76 12.45 7.21
C ARG A 156 -13.31 10.98 7.19
N GLY A 157 -13.98 10.18 6.38
CA GLY A 157 -13.65 8.77 6.20
C GLY A 157 -14.33 7.84 7.18
N PRO A 158 -14.17 6.53 6.99
CA PRO A 158 -14.79 5.52 7.83
C PRO A 158 -14.19 5.55 9.23
N VAL A 159 -15.01 5.22 10.22
CA VAL A 159 -14.54 4.91 11.57
C VAL A 159 -13.89 3.53 11.54
N MET A 160 -12.74 3.41 10.91
CA MET A 160 -11.94 2.19 11.03
C MET A 160 -11.43 2.08 12.46
N ARG A 161 -11.88 1.08 13.19
CA ARG A 161 -11.23 0.68 14.43
C ARG A 161 -9.85 0.15 14.04
N SER A 162 -8.80 0.88 14.41
CA SER A 162 -7.43 0.42 14.24
C SER A 162 -7.22 -0.93 14.94
N ARG A 163 -7.29 -1.99 14.19
CA ARG A 163 -6.71 -3.29 14.53
C ARG A 163 -5.74 -3.69 13.42
N ILE A 164 -4.75 -2.84 13.17
CA ILE A 164 -3.49 -3.35 12.67
C ILE A 164 -2.69 -3.63 13.94
N PRO A 165 -2.35 -4.87 14.27
CA PRO A 165 -1.38 -5.15 15.30
C PRO A 165 -0.07 -4.54 14.83
N ILE A 166 0.29 -3.40 15.37
CA ILE A 166 1.68 -2.99 15.39
C ILE A 166 2.27 -3.92 16.46
N ASP A 167 2.93 -4.99 16.03
CA ASP A 167 3.83 -5.76 16.89
C ASP A 167 4.94 -4.81 17.33
N HIS A 168 4.68 -4.06 18.37
CA HIS A 168 5.73 -3.55 19.22
C HIS A 168 6.21 -4.75 20.03
N GLU A 169 7.27 -5.40 19.55
CA GLU A 169 8.16 -6.11 20.45
C GLU A 169 8.76 -5.08 21.41
N ASP A 170 8.00 -4.75 22.45
CA ASP A 170 8.55 -4.06 23.61
C ASP A 170 9.20 -5.12 24.53
N GLY A 171 10.45 -5.41 24.21
CA GLY A 171 11.34 -6.14 25.09
C GLY A 171 11.86 -5.24 26.19
N SER A 172 11.05 -4.96 27.20
CA SER A 172 11.57 -4.40 28.45
C SER A 172 10.65 -4.67 29.65
N ASP A 173 10.55 -5.92 30.03
CA ASP A 173 10.16 -6.27 31.40
C ASP A 173 11.42 -6.14 32.30
N ARG A 174 11.55 -5.04 33.00
CA ARG A 174 12.41 -4.89 34.17
C ARG A 174 11.58 -4.42 35.35
N THR A 175 10.76 -5.30 35.83
CA THR A 175 10.20 -5.19 37.19
C THR A 175 11.33 -5.36 38.19
N ARG A 176 11.89 -4.26 38.69
CA ARG A 176 12.70 -4.29 39.93
C ARG A 176 11.76 -4.08 41.11
N TYR A 177 11.43 -5.16 41.77
CA TYR A 177 10.99 -5.13 43.18
C TYR A 177 12.16 -4.62 44.02
N LEU A 178 12.00 -3.52 44.71
CA LEU A 178 12.77 -3.14 45.87
C LEU A 178 11.84 -3.20 47.05
N VAL A 179 12.02 -4.27 47.85
CA VAL A 179 11.57 -4.37 49.23
C VAL A 179 12.66 -3.69 50.07
N GLY A 180 12.24 -2.85 50.99
CA GLY A 180 13.04 -2.22 52.04
C GLY A 180 12.15 -1.36 52.89
#